data_7061f695d8cfc4065ba92595d653087d
#
_entry.id   7061f695d8cfc4065ba92595d653087d
#
_cell.length_a   1.000
_cell.length_b   1.000
_cell.length_c   1.000
_cell.angle_alpha   90.00
_cell.angle_beta   90.00
_cell.angle_gamma   90.00
#
_symmetry.space_group_name_H-M   'P 1'
#
loop_
_entity.id
_entity.type
_entity.pdbx_description
1 polymer ?
#
loop_
_entity_poly.entity_id
_entity_poly.type
_entity_poly.pdbx_seq_one_letter_code
_entity_poly.pdbx_strand_id
1 'polypeptide(L)'
;LSGCASYGVIHNEQKTDVSEGKPYSLRTWAHTKKSEDFIFIVAFSGGGTRAAAMAYGVLKELRDTPVVVDGRQERLLDQVTHISSVSGGSFTSAYYGLHGDGIFEHFEDTFLRKDVEGALTRSVLNPFHWFGRKGRTERSVEYYNKTIFHDAVFADMMQPGRPMIVINASDLAYGVRFSFIQDYFNLLCSDIRDFPVASAVTASSAVPVVFNPVVVENYPGCPEFKPSPAALKHAEESEELTDM
;
A
#
# COMPACT_ATOMS: atom_id res chain seq x y z
N LEU A 1 10.82 -3.77 33.93
CA LEU A 1 11.67 -3.76 32.72
C LEU A 1 10.98 -2.89 31.68
N SER A 2 11.28 -1.57 31.70
CA SER A 2 10.83 -0.62 30.67
C SER A 2 11.69 -0.86 29.42
N GLY A 3 11.20 -1.68 28.51
CA GLY A 3 11.77 -1.76 27.15
C GLY A 3 11.42 -0.47 26.44
N CYS A 4 12.40 0.40 26.18
CA CYS A 4 12.25 1.50 25.24
C CYS A 4 12.12 0.90 23.84
N ALA A 5 10.89 0.56 23.43
CA ALA A 5 10.60 0.30 22.04
C ALA A 5 10.63 1.65 21.32
N SER A 6 11.71 1.95 20.60
CA SER A 6 11.72 3.08 19.69
C SER A 6 10.90 2.67 18.46
N TYR A 7 9.70 3.21 18.36
CA TYR A 7 8.90 3.10 17.15
C TYR A 7 9.43 4.11 16.13
N GLY A 8 9.81 3.65 14.95
CA GLY A 8 10.14 4.54 13.84
C GLY A 8 8.88 5.24 13.35
N VAL A 9 8.80 6.53 13.59
CA VAL A 9 7.75 7.37 12.99
C VAL A 9 8.13 7.58 11.53
N ILE A 10 7.25 7.20 10.63
CA ILE A 10 7.38 7.52 9.21
C ILE A 10 6.61 8.82 8.99
N HIS A 11 7.34 9.85 8.58
CA HIS A 11 6.73 11.15 8.34
C HIS A 11 5.71 11.07 7.22
N ASN A 12 4.50 11.49 7.54
CA ASN A 12 3.44 11.82 6.62
C ASN A 12 3.21 13.33 6.72
N GLU A 13 3.09 14.02 5.61
CA GLU A 13 2.95 15.46 5.62
C GLU A 13 1.57 15.90 6.11
N GLN A 14 1.54 16.93 6.97
CA GLN A 14 0.30 17.54 7.38
C GLN A 14 -0.37 18.20 6.18
N LYS A 15 -1.66 17.95 6.01
CA LYS A 15 -2.46 18.60 4.98
C LYS A 15 -2.70 20.07 5.38
N THR A 16 -2.04 20.98 4.70
CA THR A 16 -2.10 22.43 5.01
C THR A 16 -3.16 23.15 4.21
N ASP A 17 -3.62 22.58 3.09
CA ASP A 17 -4.62 23.20 2.20
C ASP A 17 -5.48 22.14 1.47
N VAL A 18 -6.59 22.60 0.86
CA VAL A 18 -7.33 21.78 -0.09
C VAL A 18 -6.41 21.52 -1.26
N SER A 19 -5.84 20.33 -1.30
CA SER A 19 -4.81 19.99 -2.26
C SER A 19 -5.25 20.30 -3.70
N GLU A 20 -4.50 21.17 -4.36
CA GLU A 20 -4.61 21.35 -5.79
C GLU A 20 -4.28 20.04 -6.49
N GLY A 21 -5.23 19.42 -7.15
CA GLY A 21 -5.06 18.17 -7.87
C GLY A 21 -6.07 17.09 -7.51
N LYS A 22 -6.06 16.00 -8.27
CA LYS A 22 -6.96 14.87 -8.02
C LYS A 22 -6.45 14.08 -6.81
N PRO A 23 -7.25 13.89 -5.76
CA PRO A 23 -6.84 13.10 -4.60
C PRO A 23 -6.67 11.61 -4.97
N TYR A 24 -5.73 10.93 -4.32
CA TYR A 24 -5.56 9.48 -4.42
C TYR A 24 -6.67 8.76 -3.63
N SER A 25 -7.89 8.81 -4.16
CA SER A 25 -9.08 8.31 -3.48
C SER A 25 -9.93 7.43 -4.38
N LEU A 26 -10.67 6.51 -3.77
CA LEU A 26 -11.59 5.63 -4.50
C LEU A 26 -12.65 6.43 -5.27
N ARG A 27 -13.13 7.55 -4.70
CA ARG A 27 -14.10 8.43 -5.36
C ARG A 27 -13.55 9.01 -6.66
N THR A 28 -12.30 9.46 -6.67
CA THR A 28 -11.66 10.03 -7.87
C THR A 28 -11.50 8.97 -8.95
N TRP A 29 -11.11 7.76 -8.59
CA TRP A 29 -10.93 6.67 -9.53
C TRP A 29 -12.23 6.00 -9.97
N ALA A 30 -13.29 6.06 -9.16
CA ALA A 30 -14.61 5.55 -9.55
C ALA A 30 -15.17 6.22 -10.81
N HIS A 31 -14.70 7.43 -11.12
CA HIS A 31 -15.06 8.14 -12.36
C HIS A 31 -14.14 7.81 -13.55
N THR A 32 -13.06 7.07 -13.35
CA THR A 32 -12.16 6.58 -14.41
C THR A 32 -12.62 5.20 -14.90
N LYS A 33 -13.88 5.11 -15.33
CA LYS A 33 -14.38 3.89 -16.00
C LYS A 33 -13.59 3.66 -17.28
N LYS A 34 -13.12 2.45 -17.46
CA LYS A 34 -12.48 1.99 -18.71
C LYS A 34 -13.49 1.34 -19.65
N SER A 35 -14.62 0.93 -19.12
CA SER A 35 -15.77 0.40 -19.87
C SER A 35 -17.07 0.86 -19.20
N GLU A 36 -18.13 1.01 -19.99
CA GLU A 36 -19.50 1.22 -19.50
C GLU A 36 -20.14 -0.07 -19.00
N ASP A 37 -19.64 -1.24 -19.47
CA ASP A 37 -20.27 -2.54 -19.26
C ASP A 37 -19.88 -3.17 -17.91
N PHE A 38 -18.64 -2.93 -17.42
CA PHE A 38 -18.16 -3.56 -16.19
C PHE A 38 -17.06 -2.76 -15.50
N ILE A 39 -16.87 -3.02 -14.19
CA ILE A 39 -15.74 -2.56 -13.41
C ILE A 39 -14.91 -3.78 -13.04
N PHE A 40 -13.62 -3.78 -13.40
CA PHE A 40 -12.73 -4.89 -13.11
C PHE A 40 -11.74 -4.53 -12.00
N ILE A 41 -11.91 -5.19 -10.87
CA ILE A 41 -11.07 -5.02 -9.66
C ILE A 41 -10.32 -6.32 -9.41
N VAL A 42 -9.03 -6.21 -9.13
CA VAL A 42 -8.18 -7.35 -8.78
C VAL A 42 -7.77 -7.25 -7.32
N ALA A 43 -7.75 -8.38 -6.61
CA ALA A 43 -7.29 -8.46 -5.24
C ALA A 43 -6.14 -9.46 -5.11
N PHE A 44 -5.02 -9.01 -4.52
CA PHE A 44 -3.85 -9.84 -4.26
C PHE A 44 -3.69 -10.10 -2.76
N SER A 45 -3.67 -11.37 -2.38
CA SER A 45 -3.49 -11.79 -1.00
C SER A 45 -2.03 -11.68 -0.53
N GLY A 46 -1.84 -11.78 0.80
CA GLY A 46 -0.54 -11.93 1.42
C GLY A 46 0.02 -13.35 1.29
N GLY A 47 1.28 -13.53 1.68
CA GLY A 47 1.99 -14.82 1.67
C GLY A 47 3.45 -14.75 1.20
N GLY A 48 4.12 -13.63 1.46
CA GLY A 48 5.54 -13.42 1.13
C GLY A 48 5.82 -13.43 -0.36
N THR A 49 7.03 -13.85 -0.75
CA THR A 49 7.47 -13.88 -2.15
C THR A 49 6.60 -14.78 -3.03
N ARG A 50 6.00 -15.84 -2.46
CA ARG A 50 5.09 -16.73 -3.21
C ARG A 50 3.81 -16.01 -3.65
N ALA A 51 3.23 -15.19 -2.77
CA ALA A 51 2.07 -14.38 -3.12
C ALA A 51 2.41 -13.30 -4.15
N ALA A 52 3.59 -12.69 -4.05
CA ALA A 52 4.08 -11.76 -5.05
C ALA A 52 4.25 -12.43 -6.42
N ALA A 53 4.81 -13.63 -6.48
CA ALA A 53 4.97 -14.40 -7.71
C ALA A 53 3.62 -14.81 -8.31
N MET A 54 2.65 -15.21 -7.47
CA MET A 54 1.29 -15.51 -7.93
C MET A 54 0.61 -14.27 -8.50
N ALA A 55 0.69 -13.14 -7.81
CA ALA A 55 0.15 -11.87 -8.27
C ALA A 55 0.77 -11.45 -9.61
N TYR A 56 2.08 -11.60 -9.75
CA TYR A 56 2.78 -11.34 -11.01
C TYR A 56 2.30 -12.27 -12.15
N GLY A 57 2.13 -13.56 -11.87
CA GLY A 57 1.57 -14.51 -12.83
C GLY A 57 0.16 -14.12 -13.29
N VAL A 58 -0.69 -13.65 -12.37
CA VAL A 58 -2.03 -13.15 -12.69
C VAL A 58 -1.94 -11.93 -13.61
N LEU A 59 -1.06 -10.96 -13.32
CA LEU A 59 -0.88 -9.79 -14.20
C LEU A 59 -0.41 -10.20 -15.61
N LYS A 60 0.48 -11.20 -15.72
CA LYS A 60 0.90 -11.75 -17.02
C LYS A 60 -0.27 -12.35 -17.78
N GLU A 61 -1.08 -13.16 -17.12
CA GLU A 61 -2.26 -13.78 -17.75
C GLU A 61 -3.27 -12.72 -18.21
N LEU A 62 -3.54 -11.71 -17.38
CA LEU A 62 -4.41 -10.61 -17.73
C LEU A 62 -3.87 -9.79 -18.92
N ARG A 63 -2.55 -9.61 -19.02
CA ARG A 63 -1.90 -8.95 -20.16
C ARG A 63 -2.10 -9.74 -21.45
N ASP A 64 -1.96 -11.05 -21.36
CA ASP A 64 -1.96 -11.95 -22.53
C ASP A 64 -3.38 -12.38 -22.93
N THR A 65 -4.39 -12.06 -22.10
CA THR A 65 -5.81 -12.36 -22.37
C THR A 65 -6.45 -11.23 -23.16
N PRO A 66 -6.86 -11.46 -24.43
CA PRO A 66 -7.60 -10.48 -25.21
C PRO A 66 -9.08 -10.42 -24.77
N VAL A 67 -9.64 -9.22 -24.80
CA VAL A 67 -11.06 -8.95 -24.55
C VAL A 67 -11.59 -7.96 -25.59
N VAL A 68 -12.86 -8.06 -25.93
CA VAL A 68 -13.52 -7.08 -26.79
C VAL A 68 -14.31 -6.10 -25.91
N VAL A 69 -13.93 -4.83 -25.94
CA VAL A 69 -14.58 -3.75 -25.20
C VAL A 69 -14.96 -2.65 -26.19
N ASP A 70 -16.21 -2.26 -26.20
CA ASP A 70 -16.76 -1.26 -27.14
C ASP A 70 -16.39 -1.54 -28.61
N GLY A 71 -16.40 -2.83 -28.99
CA GLY A 71 -16.07 -3.30 -30.34
C GLY A 71 -14.57 -3.27 -30.70
N ARG A 72 -13.68 -2.97 -29.75
CA ARG A 72 -12.23 -2.99 -29.94
C ARG A 72 -11.59 -4.11 -29.15
N GLN A 73 -10.59 -4.74 -29.74
CA GLN A 73 -9.79 -5.75 -29.04
C GLN A 73 -8.76 -5.05 -28.17
N GLU A 74 -8.79 -5.36 -26.87
CA GLU A 74 -7.91 -4.81 -25.84
C GLU A 74 -7.34 -5.94 -24.98
N ARG A 75 -6.36 -5.64 -24.12
CA ARG A 75 -5.88 -6.59 -23.12
C ARG A 75 -6.80 -6.52 -21.91
N LEU A 76 -7.12 -7.66 -21.31
CA LEU A 76 -7.92 -7.68 -20.08
C LEU A 76 -7.26 -6.90 -18.94
N LEU A 77 -5.91 -6.85 -18.90
CA LEU A 77 -5.14 -6.04 -17.95
C LEU A 77 -5.48 -4.56 -18.06
N ASP A 78 -5.70 -4.03 -19.27
CA ASP A 78 -6.02 -2.62 -19.48
C ASP A 78 -7.40 -2.24 -18.93
N GLN A 79 -8.26 -3.22 -18.66
CA GLN A 79 -9.57 -3.03 -18.05
C GLN A 79 -9.55 -2.99 -16.52
N VAL A 80 -8.41 -3.35 -15.90
CA VAL A 80 -8.28 -3.28 -14.44
C VAL A 80 -8.32 -1.83 -13.99
N THR A 81 -9.29 -1.51 -13.13
CA THR A 81 -9.49 -0.15 -12.59
C THR A 81 -8.80 0.01 -11.23
N HIS A 82 -8.82 -1.05 -10.42
CA HIS A 82 -8.25 -1.04 -9.07
C HIS A 82 -7.53 -2.34 -8.79
N ILE A 83 -6.42 -2.26 -8.07
CA ILE A 83 -5.74 -3.42 -7.50
C ILE A 83 -5.64 -3.23 -5.98
N SER A 84 -6.37 -4.06 -5.23
CA SER A 84 -6.28 -4.11 -3.77
C SER A 84 -5.28 -5.19 -3.35
N SER A 85 -4.40 -4.91 -2.41
CA SER A 85 -3.31 -5.84 -2.07
C SER A 85 -2.93 -5.83 -0.60
N VAL A 86 -2.35 -6.96 -0.16
CA VAL A 86 -1.84 -7.15 1.20
C VAL A 86 -0.49 -7.84 1.15
N SER A 87 0.47 -7.41 1.99
CA SER A 87 1.76 -8.08 2.22
C SER A 87 2.52 -8.37 0.92
N GLY A 88 2.86 -9.64 0.64
CA GLY A 88 3.56 -10.05 -0.59
C GLY A 88 2.91 -9.54 -1.88
N GLY A 89 1.58 -9.55 -1.96
CA GLY A 89 0.83 -9.00 -3.09
C GLY A 89 1.03 -7.50 -3.28
N SER A 90 1.35 -6.76 -2.20
CA SER A 90 1.57 -5.31 -2.26
C SER A 90 2.87 -4.94 -2.97
N PHE A 91 3.89 -5.80 -2.96
CA PHE A 91 5.10 -5.58 -3.75
C PHE A 91 4.80 -5.58 -5.23
N THR A 92 4.05 -6.57 -5.70
CA THR A 92 3.67 -6.68 -7.11
C THR A 92 2.75 -5.55 -7.55
N SER A 93 1.72 -5.25 -6.77
CA SER A 93 0.76 -4.20 -7.11
C SER A 93 1.41 -2.81 -7.13
N ALA A 94 2.24 -2.48 -6.13
CA ALA A 94 2.95 -1.21 -6.07
C ALA A 94 3.94 -1.08 -7.22
N TYR A 95 4.70 -2.13 -7.53
CA TYR A 95 5.64 -2.12 -8.65
C TYR A 95 4.92 -1.93 -9.99
N TYR A 96 3.76 -2.59 -10.18
CA TYR A 96 2.93 -2.38 -11.37
C TYR A 96 2.37 -0.94 -11.43
N GLY A 97 1.91 -0.41 -10.31
CA GLY A 97 1.44 0.97 -10.21
C GLY A 97 2.50 1.99 -10.66
N LEU A 98 3.75 1.78 -10.28
CA LEU A 98 4.88 2.64 -10.62
C LEU A 98 5.36 2.46 -12.08
N HIS A 99 5.50 1.21 -12.54
CA HIS A 99 6.21 0.90 -13.77
C HIS A 99 5.32 0.43 -14.92
N GLY A 100 4.03 0.11 -14.66
CA GLY A 100 3.14 -0.45 -15.68
C GLY A 100 3.72 -1.71 -16.30
N ASP A 101 3.73 -1.77 -17.63
CA ASP A 101 4.25 -2.93 -18.37
C ASP A 101 5.73 -3.23 -18.13
N GLY A 102 6.52 -2.26 -17.63
CA GLY A 102 7.90 -2.49 -17.20
C GLY A 102 8.06 -3.53 -16.10
N ILE A 103 6.96 -3.88 -15.39
CA ILE A 103 6.94 -5.00 -14.43
C ILE A 103 7.31 -6.32 -15.12
N PHE A 104 6.87 -6.54 -16.36
CA PHE A 104 7.11 -7.78 -17.09
C PHE A 104 8.55 -7.96 -17.56
N GLU A 105 9.32 -6.88 -17.56
CA GLU A 105 10.73 -6.87 -17.96
C GLU A 105 11.68 -6.97 -16.77
N HIS A 106 11.32 -6.33 -15.63
CA HIS A 106 12.31 -6.08 -14.58
C HIS A 106 11.95 -6.70 -13.21
N PHE A 107 10.69 -7.00 -12.92
CA PHE A 107 10.27 -7.39 -11.57
C PHE A 107 10.84 -8.73 -11.11
N GLU A 108 10.99 -9.69 -12.03
CA GLU A 108 11.58 -10.98 -11.67
C GLU A 108 13.00 -10.80 -11.12
N ASP A 109 13.85 -10.02 -11.80
CA ASP A 109 15.23 -9.80 -11.39
C ASP A 109 15.35 -8.78 -10.25
N THR A 110 14.42 -7.83 -10.17
CA THR A 110 14.41 -6.84 -9.09
C THR A 110 13.96 -7.41 -7.77
N PHE A 111 12.99 -8.33 -7.77
CA PHE A 111 12.37 -8.82 -6.56
C PHE A 111 12.27 -10.35 -6.48
N LEU A 112 11.64 -11.04 -7.45
CA LEU A 112 11.25 -12.44 -7.30
C LEU A 112 12.44 -13.41 -7.22
N ARG A 113 13.54 -13.11 -7.92
CA ARG A 113 14.77 -13.92 -7.91
C ARG A 113 15.73 -13.55 -6.79
N LYS A 114 15.46 -12.46 -6.06
CA LYS A 114 16.29 -12.07 -4.93
C LYS A 114 15.84 -12.75 -3.65
N ASP A 115 16.81 -13.20 -2.86
CA ASP A 115 16.57 -13.72 -1.50
C ASP A 115 16.29 -12.57 -0.52
N VAL A 116 15.15 -11.88 -0.74
CA VAL A 116 14.73 -10.74 0.08
C VAL A 116 14.44 -11.17 1.51
N GLU A 117 13.77 -12.31 1.67
CA GLU A 117 13.44 -12.86 3.01
C GLU A 117 14.71 -13.24 3.77
N GLY A 118 15.68 -13.89 3.12
CA GLY A 118 16.96 -14.21 3.73
C GLY A 118 17.82 -12.99 4.01
N ALA A 119 17.77 -11.96 3.17
CA ALA A 119 18.48 -10.69 3.41
C ALA A 119 17.93 -9.98 4.64
N LEU A 120 16.59 -9.90 4.78
CA LEU A 120 15.94 -9.32 5.95
C LEU A 120 16.18 -10.17 7.22
N THR A 121 16.06 -11.49 7.14
CA THR A 121 16.31 -12.39 8.26
C THR A 121 17.75 -12.27 8.77
N ARG A 122 18.73 -12.22 7.87
CA ARG A 122 20.13 -11.98 8.23
C ARG A 122 20.34 -10.63 8.87
N SER A 123 19.65 -9.59 8.39
CA SER A 123 19.69 -8.26 9.00
C SER A 123 19.08 -8.24 10.39
N VAL A 124 17.96 -8.93 10.61
CA VAL A 124 17.25 -9.03 11.90
C VAL A 124 18.05 -9.84 12.93
N LEU A 125 18.69 -10.93 12.49
CA LEU A 125 19.45 -11.85 13.37
C LEU A 125 20.88 -11.35 13.66
N ASN A 126 21.35 -10.30 13.01
CA ASN A 126 22.69 -9.77 13.24
C ASN A 126 22.77 -9.03 14.60
N PRO A 127 23.54 -9.56 15.60
CA PRO A 127 23.62 -9.00 16.94
C PRO A 127 24.22 -7.57 16.96
N PHE A 128 25.05 -7.22 16.00
CA PHE A 128 25.58 -5.85 15.87
C PHE A 128 24.50 -4.80 15.60
N HIS A 129 23.36 -5.22 15.05
CA HIS A 129 22.22 -4.34 14.79
C HIS A 129 21.35 -4.10 16.03
N TRP A 130 21.52 -4.87 17.11
CA TRP A 130 20.75 -4.70 18.34
C TRP A 130 21.17 -3.44 19.14
N PHE A 131 22.38 -2.96 18.89
CA PHE A 131 22.90 -1.72 19.50
C PHE A 131 22.68 -0.47 18.64
N GLY A 132 22.03 -0.60 17.48
CA GLY A 132 21.75 0.51 16.56
C GLY A 132 20.50 1.28 16.97
N ARG A 133 20.46 2.59 16.68
CA ARG A 133 19.30 3.47 16.90
C ARG A 133 18.11 3.19 15.98
N LYS A 134 18.30 2.52 14.84
CA LYS A 134 17.25 2.22 13.84
C LYS A 134 16.55 0.91 14.13
N GLY A 135 15.23 0.94 14.16
CA GLY A 135 14.38 -0.23 14.32
C GLY A 135 14.43 -1.19 13.11
N ARG A 136 13.89 -2.39 13.28
CA ARG A 136 13.84 -3.41 12.22
C ARG A 136 12.99 -2.96 11.04
N THR A 137 11.88 -2.31 11.30
CA THR A 137 10.95 -1.79 10.30
C THR A 137 11.59 -0.69 9.46
N GLU A 138 12.28 0.28 10.08
CA GLU A 138 12.99 1.34 9.38
C GLU A 138 14.05 0.80 8.42
N ARG A 139 14.79 -0.23 8.83
CA ARG A 139 15.76 -0.89 7.96
C ARG A 139 15.11 -1.60 6.78
N SER A 140 13.93 -2.18 6.98
CA SER A 140 13.18 -2.82 5.90
C SER A 140 12.67 -1.77 4.91
N VAL A 141 12.15 -0.63 5.41
CA VAL A 141 11.78 0.51 4.56
C VAL A 141 12.97 0.98 3.73
N GLU A 142 14.13 1.22 4.37
CA GLU A 142 15.35 1.63 3.67
C GLU A 142 15.79 0.60 2.61
N TYR A 143 15.74 -0.69 2.95
CA TYR A 143 16.10 -1.75 2.03
C TYR A 143 15.16 -1.80 0.83
N TYR A 144 13.86 -1.80 1.04
CA TYR A 144 12.88 -1.82 -0.04
C TYR A 144 12.93 -0.53 -0.88
N ASN A 145 13.14 0.60 -0.21
CA ASN A 145 13.28 1.87 -0.89
C ASN A 145 14.49 1.87 -1.83
N LYS A 146 15.64 1.46 -1.31
CA LYS A 146 16.89 1.44 -2.09
C LYS A 146 16.89 0.41 -3.23
N THR A 147 16.22 -0.74 -3.05
CA THR A 147 16.38 -1.89 -3.94
C THR A 147 15.20 -2.11 -4.88
N ILE A 148 14.02 -1.55 -4.57
CA ILE A 148 12.78 -1.84 -5.29
C ILE A 148 12.05 -0.57 -5.72
N PHE A 149 11.87 0.39 -4.80
CA PHE A 149 10.98 1.53 -5.00
C PHE A 149 11.68 2.86 -5.30
N HIS A 150 13.00 2.99 -5.03
CA HIS A 150 13.84 4.13 -5.42
C HIS A 150 13.24 5.51 -5.10
N ASP A 151 12.87 5.72 -3.82
CA ASP A 151 12.26 6.94 -3.28
C ASP A 151 10.89 7.30 -3.89
N ALA A 152 10.22 6.35 -4.55
CA ALA A 152 8.91 6.57 -5.12
C ALA A 152 7.85 6.85 -4.05
N VAL A 153 6.94 7.77 -4.37
CA VAL A 153 5.81 8.18 -3.55
C VAL A 153 4.48 7.83 -4.24
N PHE A 154 3.37 7.95 -3.52
CA PHE A 154 2.06 7.61 -4.08
C PHE A 154 1.68 8.44 -5.30
N ALA A 155 2.14 9.69 -5.39
CA ALA A 155 1.93 10.53 -6.56
C ALA A 155 2.49 9.90 -7.84
N ASP A 156 3.60 9.15 -7.76
CA ASP A 156 4.23 8.51 -8.92
C ASP A 156 3.38 7.39 -9.52
N MET A 157 2.45 6.82 -8.73
CA MET A 157 1.49 5.82 -9.23
C MET A 157 0.26 6.46 -9.90
N MET A 158 0.11 7.79 -9.85
CA MET A 158 -1.03 8.51 -10.42
C MET A 158 -0.89 8.76 -11.93
N GLN A 159 -0.47 7.75 -12.66
CA GLN A 159 -0.27 7.85 -14.11
C GLN A 159 -1.57 7.58 -14.89
N PRO A 160 -1.83 8.30 -15.98
CA PRO A 160 -3.00 8.06 -16.83
C PRO A 160 -3.05 6.61 -17.32
N GLY A 161 -4.23 6.02 -17.30
CA GLY A 161 -4.46 4.65 -17.79
C GLY A 161 -4.05 3.53 -16.84
N ARG A 162 -3.40 3.83 -15.70
CA ARG A 162 -3.06 2.82 -14.69
C ARG A 162 -4.19 2.60 -13.70
N PRO A 163 -4.29 1.39 -13.12
CA PRO A 163 -5.23 1.14 -12.03
C PRO A 163 -4.82 1.89 -10.76
N MET A 164 -5.78 2.21 -9.93
CA MET A 164 -5.51 2.65 -8.58
C MET A 164 -4.99 1.49 -7.73
N ILE A 165 -3.85 1.69 -7.08
CA ILE A 165 -3.26 0.69 -6.19
C ILE A 165 -3.70 0.98 -4.75
N VAL A 166 -4.35 0.01 -4.11
CA VAL A 166 -4.78 0.08 -2.72
C VAL A 166 -3.96 -0.89 -1.90
N ILE A 167 -2.98 -0.39 -1.16
CA ILE A 167 -2.19 -1.16 -0.22
C ILE A 167 -2.93 -1.18 1.10
N ASN A 168 -3.11 -2.37 1.70
CA ASN A 168 -3.82 -2.52 2.96
C ASN A 168 -2.88 -3.04 4.05
N ALA A 169 -3.07 -2.53 5.26
CA ALA A 169 -2.44 -3.01 6.48
C ALA A 169 -3.50 -3.17 7.58
N SER A 170 -3.09 -3.67 8.74
CA SER A 170 -3.92 -3.70 9.93
C SER A 170 -3.50 -2.60 10.88
N ASP A 171 -4.46 -1.81 11.34
CA ASP A 171 -4.29 -0.96 12.50
C ASP A 171 -4.19 -1.84 13.74
N LEU A 172 -3.07 -1.73 14.46
CA LEU A 172 -2.81 -2.58 15.63
C LEU A 172 -3.57 -2.12 16.87
N ALA A 173 -4.00 -0.86 16.93
CA ALA A 173 -4.73 -0.33 18.08
C ALA A 173 -6.18 -0.83 18.11
N TYR A 174 -6.81 -0.86 16.93
CA TYR A 174 -8.23 -1.18 16.81
C TYR A 174 -8.51 -2.51 16.11
N GLY A 175 -7.50 -3.18 15.57
CA GLY A 175 -7.67 -4.44 14.84
C GLY A 175 -8.42 -4.31 13.52
N VAL A 176 -8.54 -3.09 12.98
CA VAL A 176 -9.27 -2.81 11.75
C VAL A 176 -8.33 -2.65 10.55
N ARG A 177 -8.90 -2.72 9.35
CA ARG A 177 -8.14 -2.47 8.13
C ARG A 177 -7.79 -1.00 8.02
N PHE A 178 -6.53 -0.70 7.73
CA PHE A 178 -6.04 0.59 7.28
C PHE A 178 -5.64 0.50 5.81
N SER A 179 -6.24 1.32 4.96
CA SER A 179 -5.91 1.37 3.52
C SER A 179 -5.11 2.64 3.22
N PHE A 180 -4.01 2.49 2.51
CA PHE A 180 -3.19 3.62 2.07
C PHE A 180 -3.84 4.30 0.87
N ILE A 181 -4.82 5.14 1.16
CA ILE A 181 -5.56 6.00 0.23
C ILE A 181 -5.88 7.32 0.94
N GLN A 182 -6.18 8.37 0.18
CA GLN A 182 -6.45 9.70 0.74
C GLN A 182 -7.61 9.70 1.73
N ASP A 183 -8.60 8.82 1.52
CA ASP A 183 -9.76 8.71 2.42
C ASP A 183 -9.35 8.40 3.87
N TYR A 184 -8.36 7.51 4.07
CA TYR A 184 -7.80 7.22 5.40
C TYR A 184 -6.83 8.29 5.88
N PHE A 185 -6.02 8.87 4.99
CA PHE A 185 -5.10 9.96 5.32
C PHE A 185 -5.83 11.24 5.72
N ASN A 186 -7.04 11.45 5.24
CA ASN A 186 -7.90 12.54 5.72
C ASN A 186 -8.24 12.40 7.21
N LEU A 187 -8.35 11.15 7.75
CA LEU A 187 -8.55 10.92 9.19
C LEU A 187 -7.35 11.36 10.02
N LEU A 188 -6.15 11.35 9.42
CA LEU A 188 -4.89 11.74 10.03
C LEU A 188 -4.54 13.21 9.76
N CYS A 189 -5.38 13.95 9.08
CA CYS A 189 -5.10 15.31 8.59
C CYS A 189 -3.82 15.37 7.74
N SER A 190 -3.61 14.37 6.89
CA SER A 190 -2.40 14.21 6.10
C SER A 190 -2.68 14.05 4.61
N ASP A 191 -1.68 14.29 3.78
CA ASP A 191 -1.70 14.03 2.34
C ASP A 191 -0.89 12.77 2.04
N ILE A 192 -1.50 11.84 1.29
CA ILE A 192 -0.83 10.59 0.93
C ILE A 192 0.11 10.74 -0.26
N ARG A 193 -0.02 11.80 -1.07
CA ARG A 193 0.71 11.91 -2.33
C ARG A 193 2.22 11.80 -2.18
N ASP A 194 2.76 12.41 -1.14
CA ASP A 194 4.20 12.41 -0.83
C ASP A 194 4.61 11.27 0.12
N PHE A 195 3.64 10.41 0.50
CA PHE A 195 3.94 9.27 1.37
C PHE A 195 4.74 8.18 0.61
N PRO A 196 5.87 7.69 1.19
CA PRO A 196 6.71 6.72 0.49
C PRO A 196 6.02 5.37 0.28
N VAL A 197 6.04 4.88 -0.95
CA VAL A 197 5.49 3.56 -1.32
C VAL A 197 6.14 2.44 -0.51
N ALA A 198 7.47 2.52 -0.31
CA ALA A 198 8.21 1.55 0.50
C ALA A 198 7.67 1.43 1.93
N SER A 199 7.24 2.55 2.53
CA SER A 199 6.68 2.58 3.87
C SER A 199 5.33 1.88 3.95
N ALA A 200 4.45 2.12 2.98
CA ALA A 200 3.15 1.47 2.90
C ALA A 200 3.28 -0.05 2.67
N VAL A 201 4.16 -0.46 1.76
CA VAL A 201 4.43 -1.89 1.49
C VAL A 201 5.06 -2.57 2.72
N THR A 202 5.95 -1.88 3.42
CA THR A 202 6.52 -2.38 4.68
C THR A 202 5.45 -2.55 5.74
N ALA A 203 4.58 -1.55 5.95
CA ALA A 203 3.47 -1.63 6.90
C ALA A 203 2.54 -2.81 6.59
N SER A 204 2.22 -2.99 5.30
CA SER A 204 1.38 -4.08 4.80
C SER A 204 2.00 -5.47 5.03
N SER A 205 3.34 -5.57 5.03
CA SER A 205 4.09 -6.82 5.16
C SER A 205 4.74 -7.04 6.54
N ALA A 206 4.55 -6.10 7.47
CA ALA A 206 5.11 -6.18 8.81
C ALA A 206 4.41 -7.28 9.62
N VAL A 207 5.09 -8.41 9.80
CA VAL A 207 4.61 -9.49 10.66
C VAL A 207 4.78 -9.07 12.12
N PRO A 208 3.72 -9.09 12.94
CA PRO A 208 3.81 -8.80 14.37
C PRO A 208 4.89 -9.67 15.05
N VAL A 209 5.55 -9.13 16.11
CA VAL A 209 6.68 -9.74 16.83
C VAL A 209 8.01 -9.65 16.07
N VAL A 210 8.03 -9.80 14.75
CA VAL A 210 9.28 -9.68 13.96
C VAL A 210 9.60 -8.23 13.63
N PHE A 211 8.58 -7.45 13.29
CA PHE A 211 8.69 -6.04 12.94
C PHE A 211 8.03 -5.14 13.99
N ASN A 212 8.58 -3.98 14.17
CA ASN A 212 7.90 -2.92 14.91
C ASN A 212 6.75 -2.35 14.04
N PRO A 213 5.66 -1.85 14.64
CA PRO A 213 4.63 -1.16 13.88
C PRO A 213 5.19 0.02 13.10
N VAL A 214 4.64 0.27 11.93
CA VAL A 214 4.81 1.54 11.23
C VAL A 214 3.91 2.55 11.93
N VAL A 215 4.47 3.64 12.40
CA VAL A 215 3.74 4.72 13.09
C VAL A 215 3.64 5.90 12.14
N VAL A 216 2.44 6.38 11.91
CA VAL A 216 2.15 7.62 11.18
C VAL A 216 1.67 8.69 12.15
N GLU A 217 1.96 9.95 11.84
CA GLU A 217 1.55 11.08 12.67
C GLU A 217 0.07 11.38 12.46
N ASN A 218 -0.63 11.66 13.57
CA ASN A 218 -2.00 12.15 13.57
C ASN A 218 -2.00 13.62 13.93
N TYR A 219 -2.30 14.48 12.97
CA TYR A 219 -2.29 15.92 13.14
C TYR A 219 -3.65 16.41 13.65
N PRO A 220 -3.70 17.24 14.71
CA PRO A 220 -4.94 17.82 15.20
C PRO A 220 -5.46 18.89 14.23
N GLY A 221 -6.76 18.99 14.12
CA GLY A 221 -7.41 20.18 13.57
C GLY A 221 -7.57 20.24 12.04
N CYS A 222 -8.03 19.16 11.41
CA CYS A 222 -8.57 19.24 10.05
C CYS A 222 -9.96 19.87 10.05
N PRO A 223 -10.13 21.11 9.62
CA PRO A 223 -11.45 21.77 9.65
C PRO A 223 -12.47 21.16 8.69
N GLU A 224 -12.05 20.33 7.75
CA GLU A 224 -12.92 19.78 6.68
C GLU A 224 -13.24 18.30 6.84
N PHE A 225 -12.68 17.59 7.83
CA PHE A 225 -12.98 16.18 8.00
C PHE A 225 -14.34 15.98 8.67
N LYS A 226 -15.32 15.57 7.89
CA LYS A 226 -16.57 14.98 8.39
C LYS A 226 -16.49 13.47 8.16
N PRO A 227 -16.46 12.65 9.23
CA PRO A 227 -16.54 11.20 9.08
C PRO A 227 -17.76 10.84 8.22
N SER A 228 -17.60 9.83 7.38
CA SER A 228 -18.76 9.32 6.64
C SER A 228 -19.82 8.79 7.63
N PRO A 229 -21.11 8.87 7.32
CA PRO A 229 -22.15 8.28 8.18
C PRO A 229 -21.91 6.80 8.48
N ALA A 230 -21.31 6.06 7.56
CA ALA A 230 -20.93 4.66 7.75
C ALA A 230 -19.78 4.50 8.76
N ALA A 231 -18.80 5.40 8.75
CA ALA A 231 -17.70 5.37 9.72
C ALA A 231 -18.18 5.72 11.14
N LEU A 232 -19.10 6.69 11.26
CA LEU A 232 -19.73 7.03 12.54
C LEU A 232 -20.54 5.86 13.10
N LYS A 233 -21.34 5.21 12.25
CA LYS A 233 -22.13 4.05 12.66
C LYS A 233 -21.26 2.88 13.12
N HIS A 234 -20.14 2.62 12.44
CA HIS A 234 -19.18 1.60 12.87
C HIS A 234 -18.48 1.93 14.19
N ALA A 235 -18.23 3.21 14.45
CA ALA A 235 -17.66 3.65 15.72
C ALA A 235 -18.65 3.43 16.87
N GLU A 236 -19.91 3.81 16.68
CA GLU A 236 -21.00 3.57 17.65
C GLU A 236 -21.20 2.08 17.95
N GLU A 237 -21.26 1.23 16.91
CA GLU A 237 -21.38 -0.23 17.05
C GLU A 237 -20.18 -0.86 17.79
N SER A 238 -18.97 -0.30 17.63
CA SER A 238 -17.77 -0.79 18.32
C SER A 238 -17.70 -0.36 19.78
N GLU A 239 -18.23 0.80 20.15
CA GLU A 239 -18.35 1.24 21.53
C GLU A 239 -19.39 0.38 22.30
N GLU A 240 -20.54 0.08 21.70
CA GLU A 240 -21.55 -0.80 22.32
C GLU A 240 -21.00 -2.22 22.59
N LEU A 241 -20.11 -2.75 21.73
CA LEU A 241 -19.48 -4.06 21.93
C LEU A 241 -18.40 -4.06 23.02
N THR A 242 -17.85 -2.91 23.35
CA THR A 242 -16.80 -2.78 24.38
C THR A 242 -17.41 -2.62 25.79
N ASP A 243 -18.66 -2.17 25.86
CA ASP A 243 -19.37 -1.95 27.11
C ASP A 243 -20.22 -3.16 27.56
N MET A 244 -20.23 -4.30 26.83
CA MET A 244 -20.83 -5.58 27.18
C MET A 244 -19.81 -6.57 27.71
#